data_61a8ebe2854e103a30eb9c03ce5ce12b
#
_entry.id   61a8ebe2854e103a30eb9c03ce5ce12b
#
_cell.length_a   1.000
_cell.length_b   1.000
_cell.length_c   1.000
_cell.angle_alpha   90.00
_cell.angle_beta   90.00
_cell.angle_gamma   90.00
#
_symmetry.space_group_name_H-M   'P 1'
#
loop_
_entity.id
_entity.type
_entity.pdbx_description
1 polymer ?
#
loop_
_entity_poly.entity_id
_entity_poly.type
_entity_poly.pdbx_seq_one_letter_code
_entity_poly.pdbx_strand_id
1 'polypeptide(L)'
;MTLTDYEIVSMDNLGLNNKTDSYEYKIQKLNHKYLLLQHALLTNPEGYEILSVRDVTSMFTELRQTAVWFLGIYLAVFCIAGLFIYLMMKRTVQQMEKLQEVAGKQEMLMGALAHEMKTPLTSIIGYSDTLRHVKLNDEQKDCALEHISREGKRLEKLSGKMLQMLGLHQNDSIKMESHAIGELLKQVAQLEAEQAAQKQIQLQTEYEDFSLKMDEELMESLIVNLTDNALHATEPGGYIILKAYKESGKKILEVADNGRGIPQEEMGKITEAFYMVDKSRSRQEGGAGLGLALCVKIAEVHGARLDIVSQIGAGTKVRVIFDKKDKELT
;
A
#
# COMPACT_ATOMS: atom_id res chain seq x y z
N MET A 1 14.99 -58.73 -52.11
CA MET A 1 14.16 -57.60 -52.54
C MET A 1 14.46 -57.43 -53.97
N THR A 2 13.62 -57.91 -54.83
CA THR A 2 13.79 -57.94 -56.29
C THR A 2 13.54 -56.54 -56.85
N LEU A 3 14.39 -56.11 -57.74
CA LEU A 3 14.41 -54.81 -58.47
C LEU A 3 13.14 -54.47 -59.29
N THR A 4 12.04 -55.11 -59.06
CA THR A 4 10.81 -55.04 -59.88
C THR A 4 9.85 -53.89 -59.51
N ASP A 5 10.09 -53.15 -58.47
CA ASP A 5 9.18 -52.07 -58.03
C ASP A 5 9.71 -50.63 -58.27
N TYR A 6 10.76 -50.45 -59.01
CA TYR A 6 11.29 -49.12 -59.35
C TYR A 6 11.15 -48.90 -60.85
N GLU A 7 10.37 -47.92 -61.28
CA GLU A 7 10.42 -47.41 -62.62
C GLU A 7 11.86 -47.05 -62.97
N ILE A 8 12.41 -47.65 -64.03
CA ILE A 8 13.73 -47.31 -64.58
C ILE A 8 13.58 -45.90 -65.16
N VAL A 9 13.94 -44.91 -64.41
CA VAL A 9 14.04 -43.52 -64.89
C VAL A 9 15.30 -43.48 -65.74
N SER A 10 15.18 -43.12 -67.02
CA SER A 10 16.36 -42.97 -67.91
C SER A 10 17.34 -41.95 -67.34
N MET A 11 18.61 -42.17 -67.50
CA MET A 11 19.69 -41.28 -67.04
C MET A 11 19.50 -39.82 -67.46
N ASP A 12 18.94 -39.58 -68.63
CA ASP A 12 18.63 -38.23 -69.16
C ASP A 12 17.61 -37.47 -68.31
N ASN A 13 16.65 -38.17 -67.64
CA ASN A 13 15.66 -37.50 -66.80
C ASN A 13 16.24 -37.15 -65.39
N LEU A 14 17.37 -37.67 -65.00
CA LEU A 14 18.04 -37.37 -63.73
C LEU A 14 18.93 -36.16 -63.82
N GLY A 15 19.20 -35.60 -65.02
CA GLY A 15 20.05 -34.43 -65.23
C GLY A 15 21.50 -34.63 -64.74
N LEU A 16 22.01 -35.88 -64.76
CA LEU A 16 23.38 -36.19 -64.46
C LEU A 16 24.24 -35.97 -65.72
N ASN A 17 25.26 -35.11 -65.61
CA ASN A 17 26.13 -34.78 -66.73
C ASN A 17 27.27 -35.76 -66.84
N ASN A 18 27.48 -36.30 -68.02
CA ASN A 18 28.63 -37.17 -68.37
C ASN A 18 29.94 -36.39 -68.37
N LYS A 19 30.59 -36.20 -67.23
CA LYS A 19 31.98 -35.75 -67.13
C LYS A 19 32.81 -36.70 -66.26
N THR A 20 33.93 -37.08 -66.83
CA THR A 20 34.95 -37.95 -66.27
C THR A 20 35.37 -37.52 -64.86
N ASP A 21 35.46 -38.48 -63.93
CA ASP A 21 36.02 -38.38 -62.56
C ASP A 21 35.26 -37.53 -61.55
N SER A 22 33.92 -37.52 -61.55
CA SER A 22 33.14 -36.81 -60.55
C SER A 22 32.12 -37.73 -59.83
N TYR A 23 32.12 -37.65 -58.50
CA TYR A 23 31.03 -38.19 -57.71
C TYR A 23 29.87 -37.17 -57.65
N GLU A 24 28.74 -37.49 -58.23
CA GLU A 24 27.56 -36.62 -58.19
C GLU A 24 26.54 -37.20 -57.22
N TYR A 25 26.02 -36.35 -56.35
CA TYR A 25 24.92 -36.72 -55.40
C TYR A 25 23.73 -35.87 -55.74
N LYS A 26 22.55 -36.51 -55.86
CA LYS A 26 21.31 -35.80 -56.10
C LYS A 26 20.19 -36.42 -55.22
N ILE A 27 19.46 -35.54 -54.53
CA ILE A 27 18.27 -35.98 -53.79
C ILE A 27 17.04 -35.66 -54.67
N GLN A 28 16.26 -36.65 -55.00
CA GLN A 28 15.06 -36.50 -55.80
C GLN A 28 13.86 -37.06 -55.07
N LYS A 29 12.73 -36.34 -55.14
CA LYS A 29 11.43 -36.82 -54.61
C LYS A 29 10.65 -37.48 -55.71
N LEU A 30 10.42 -38.76 -55.58
CA LEU A 30 9.66 -39.57 -56.53
C LEU A 30 8.59 -40.38 -55.73
N ASN A 31 7.33 -40.34 -56.18
CA ASN A 31 6.23 -41.09 -55.56
C ASN A 31 6.18 -41.07 -54.01
N HIS A 32 6.26 -39.83 -53.43
CA HIS A 32 6.32 -39.60 -51.98
C HIS A 32 7.57 -40.11 -51.24
N LYS A 33 8.56 -40.65 -51.99
CA LYS A 33 9.86 -41.07 -51.43
C LYS A 33 10.96 -40.10 -51.75
N TYR A 34 11.90 -39.90 -50.83
CA TYR A 34 13.15 -39.18 -51.08
C TYR A 34 14.23 -40.17 -51.40
N LEU A 35 14.75 -40.11 -52.60
CA LEU A 35 15.81 -41.01 -53.08
C LEU A 35 17.11 -40.24 -53.21
N LEU A 36 18.16 -40.76 -52.58
CA LEU A 36 19.55 -40.29 -52.79
C LEU A 36 20.13 -41.08 -53.95
N LEU A 37 20.40 -40.38 -55.05
CA LEU A 37 21.05 -40.91 -56.22
C LEU A 37 22.52 -40.57 -56.11
N GLN A 38 23.38 -41.55 -56.20
CA GLN A 38 24.82 -41.41 -56.18
C GLN A 38 25.36 -42.02 -57.46
N HIS A 39 26.02 -41.22 -58.26
CA HIS A 39 26.66 -41.63 -59.51
C HIS A 39 28.19 -41.52 -59.34
N ALA A 40 28.88 -42.59 -59.67
CA ALA A 40 30.36 -42.65 -59.67
C ALA A 40 30.84 -43.27 -60.96
N LEU A 41 31.71 -42.56 -61.65
CA LEU A 41 32.46 -43.06 -62.83
C LEU A 41 33.83 -43.57 -62.35
N LEU A 42 34.06 -44.88 -62.54
CA LEU A 42 35.37 -45.50 -62.27
C LEU A 42 36.13 -45.63 -63.58
N THR A 43 37.12 -44.77 -63.78
CA THR A 43 38.06 -44.81 -64.91
C THR A 43 39.11 -45.89 -64.70
N ASN A 44 38.75 -47.15 -64.85
CA ASN A 44 39.69 -48.24 -65.06
C ASN A 44 39.50 -48.79 -66.47
N PRO A 45 40.43 -49.54 -67.10
CA PRO A 45 40.49 -49.68 -68.56
C PRO A 45 39.23 -50.17 -69.29
N GLU A 46 38.21 -50.54 -68.55
CA GLU A 46 36.87 -50.95 -69.07
C GLU A 46 35.73 -50.02 -68.74
N GLY A 47 35.95 -48.90 -67.99
CA GLY A 47 34.97 -47.86 -67.67
C GLY A 47 33.66 -48.41 -67.05
N TYR A 48 33.60 -48.54 -65.71
CA TYR A 48 32.36 -48.94 -64.99
C TYR A 48 31.63 -47.74 -64.42
N GLU A 49 30.32 -47.60 -64.69
CA GLU A 49 29.42 -46.68 -64.03
C GLU A 49 28.72 -47.35 -62.88
N ILE A 50 28.82 -46.78 -61.69
CA ILE A 50 28.10 -47.28 -60.50
C ILE A 50 27.01 -46.27 -60.19
N LEU A 51 25.75 -46.71 -60.33
CA LEU A 51 24.60 -45.94 -59.83
C LEU A 51 24.06 -46.59 -58.57
N SER A 52 24.13 -45.86 -57.46
CA SER A 52 23.54 -46.25 -56.18
C SER A 52 22.31 -45.46 -55.92
N VAL A 53 21.19 -46.13 -55.62
CA VAL A 53 19.93 -45.49 -55.24
C VAL A 53 19.57 -45.95 -53.83
N ARG A 54 19.51 -44.97 -52.93
CA ARG A 54 19.18 -45.22 -51.54
C ARG A 54 17.94 -44.45 -51.12
N ASP A 55 16.96 -45.16 -50.51
CA ASP A 55 15.78 -44.53 -49.95
C ASP A 55 16.18 -43.82 -48.65
N VAL A 56 16.06 -42.51 -48.60
CA VAL A 56 16.38 -41.64 -47.46
C VAL A 56 15.10 -40.97 -46.87
N THR A 57 13.93 -41.49 -47.20
CA THR A 57 12.65 -40.97 -46.78
C THR A 57 12.50 -40.95 -45.27
N SER A 58 12.97 -41.98 -44.57
CA SER A 58 12.94 -42.07 -43.10
C SER A 58 13.72 -40.90 -42.47
N MET A 59 14.90 -40.62 -43.00
CA MET A 59 15.73 -39.50 -42.53
C MET A 59 15.01 -38.13 -42.66
N PHE A 60 14.36 -37.89 -43.79
CA PHE A 60 13.60 -36.64 -43.97
C PHE A 60 12.34 -36.54 -43.10
N THR A 61 11.66 -37.70 -42.87
CA THR A 61 10.49 -37.74 -42.00
C THR A 61 10.89 -37.48 -40.53
N GLU A 62 11.95 -38.11 -40.07
CA GLU A 62 12.52 -37.91 -38.73
C GLU A 62 12.98 -36.44 -38.54
N LEU A 63 13.72 -35.89 -39.50
CA LEU A 63 14.14 -34.47 -39.47
C LEU A 63 12.94 -33.54 -39.43
N ARG A 64 11.87 -33.77 -40.17
CA ARG A 64 10.68 -32.94 -40.15
C ARG A 64 9.96 -33.09 -38.81
N GLN A 65 9.84 -34.28 -38.26
CA GLN A 65 9.20 -34.52 -36.98
C GLN A 65 9.97 -33.84 -35.84
N THR A 66 11.30 -33.97 -35.81
CA THR A 66 12.13 -33.27 -34.82
C THR A 66 12.06 -31.76 -34.96
N ALA A 67 12.05 -31.21 -36.17
CA ALA A 67 11.87 -29.78 -36.41
C ALA A 67 10.52 -29.25 -35.89
N VAL A 68 9.43 -30.00 -36.06
CA VAL A 68 8.09 -29.65 -35.53
C VAL A 68 8.11 -29.64 -33.99
N TRP A 69 8.76 -30.64 -33.38
CA TRP A 69 8.92 -30.68 -31.91
C TRP A 69 9.72 -29.49 -31.38
N PHE A 70 10.83 -29.17 -32.01
CA PHE A 70 11.63 -27.97 -31.63
C PHE A 70 10.86 -26.68 -31.77
N LEU A 71 10.10 -26.52 -32.88
CA LEU A 71 9.23 -25.35 -33.09
C LEU A 71 8.17 -25.24 -32.00
N GLY A 72 7.55 -26.38 -31.62
CA GLY A 72 6.56 -26.44 -30.53
C GLY A 72 7.14 -26.03 -29.18
N ILE A 73 8.33 -26.54 -28.83
CA ILE A 73 9.04 -26.18 -27.61
C ILE A 73 9.38 -24.69 -27.60
N TYR A 74 9.89 -24.17 -28.74
CA TYR A 74 10.27 -22.76 -28.86
C TYR A 74 9.07 -21.83 -28.66
N LEU A 75 7.93 -22.16 -29.27
CA LEU A 75 6.66 -21.45 -29.08
C LEU A 75 6.18 -21.48 -27.62
N ALA A 76 6.26 -22.66 -26.98
CA ALA A 76 5.87 -22.81 -25.58
C ALA A 76 6.75 -21.96 -24.65
N VAL A 77 8.06 -21.98 -24.83
CA VAL A 77 9.00 -21.14 -24.06
C VAL A 77 8.74 -19.65 -24.28
N PHE A 78 8.48 -19.25 -25.52
CA PHE A 78 8.15 -17.86 -25.85
C PHE A 78 6.86 -17.39 -25.20
N CYS A 79 5.80 -18.23 -25.21
CA CYS A 79 4.54 -17.94 -24.55
C CYS A 79 4.69 -17.84 -23.00
N ILE A 80 5.46 -18.75 -22.39
CA ILE A 80 5.75 -18.74 -20.96
C ILE A 80 6.52 -17.46 -20.56
N ALA A 81 7.55 -17.12 -21.33
CA ALA A 81 8.32 -15.89 -21.12
C ALA A 81 7.46 -14.64 -21.28
N GLY A 82 6.61 -14.58 -22.29
CA GLY A 82 5.65 -13.47 -22.50
C GLY A 82 4.67 -13.33 -21.35
N LEU A 83 4.10 -14.46 -20.89
CA LEU A 83 3.21 -14.46 -19.73
C LEU A 83 3.92 -13.99 -18.46
N PHE A 84 5.15 -14.46 -18.22
CA PHE A 84 5.95 -14.04 -17.07
C PHE A 84 6.23 -12.52 -17.09
N ILE A 85 6.66 -11.98 -18.25
CA ILE A 85 6.89 -10.54 -18.42
C ILE A 85 5.60 -9.75 -18.17
N TYR A 86 4.47 -10.22 -18.72
CA TYR A 86 3.16 -9.59 -18.51
C TYR A 86 2.77 -9.53 -17.03
N LEU A 87 2.94 -10.64 -16.30
CA LEU A 87 2.64 -10.69 -14.87
C LEU A 87 3.56 -9.79 -14.04
N MET A 88 4.84 -9.74 -14.38
CA MET A 88 5.81 -8.84 -13.74
C MET A 88 5.48 -7.37 -14.00
N MET A 89 5.18 -7.00 -15.25
CA MET A 89 4.75 -5.64 -15.60
C MET A 89 3.50 -5.23 -14.84
N LYS A 90 2.48 -6.10 -14.78
CA LYS A 90 1.24 -5.84 -14.05
C LYS A 90 1.50 -5.55 -12.58
N ARG A 91 2.37 -6.35 -11.93
CA ARG A 91 2.78 -6.13 -10.53
C ARG A 91 3.51 -4.78 -10.35
N THR A 92 4.43 -4.48 -11.24
CA THR A 92 5.21 -3.23 -11.17
C THR A 92 4.30 -2.00 -11.33
N VAL A 93 3.37 -2.02 -12.28
CA VAL A 93 2.40 -0.93 -12.48
C VAL A 93 1.54 -0.74 -11.22
N GLN A 94 1.00 -1.83 -10.65
CA GLN A 94 0.22 -1.74 -9.41
C GLN A 94 1.03 -1.20 -8.22
N GLN A 95 2.31 -1.53 -8.12
CA GLN A 95 3.19 -0.98 -7.09
C GLN A 95 3.47 0.51 -7.32
N MET A 96 3.68 0.91 -8.57
CA MET A 96 3.88 2.33 -8.91
C MET A 96 2.63 3.17 -8.62
N GLU A 97 1.43 2.68 -8.95
CA GLU A 97 0.18 3.36 -8.62
C GLU A 97 0.02 3.57 -7.11
N LYS A 98 0.31 2.54 -6.31
CA LYS A 98 0.29 2.66 -4.84
C LYS A 98 1.31 3.66 -4.32
N LEU A 99 2.53 3.66 -4.86
CA LEU A 99 3.57 4.61 -4.48
C LEU A 99 3.18 6.05 -4.85
N GLN A 100 2.58 6.25 -6.02
CA GLN A 100 2.08 7.56 -6.44
C GLN A 100 0.93 8.04 -5.55
N GLU A 101 0.01 7.14 -5.17
CA GLU A 101 -1.07 7.48 -4.24
C GLU A 101 -0.53 7.91 -2.87
N VAL A 102 0.44 7.17 -2.32
CA VAL A 102 1.09 7.51 -1.05
C VAL A 102 1.84 8.84 -1.15
N ALA A 103 2.62 9.03 -2.21
CA ALA A 103 3.36 10.28 -2.44
C ALA A 103 2.40 11.48 -2.59
N GLY A 104 1.31 11.33 -3.34
CA GLY A 104 0.30 12.38 -3.50
C GLY A 104 -0.41 12.74 -2.19
N LYS A 105 -0.73 11.75 -1.35
CA LYS A 105 -1.27 11.99 0.00
C LYS A 105 -0.27 12.72 0.88
N GLN A 106 1.01 12.37 0.80
CA GLN A 106 2.07 13.03 1.56
C GLN A 106 2.28 14.48 1.12
N GLU A 107 2.27 14.76 -0.18
CA GLU A 107 2.36 16.12 -0.72
C GLU A 107 1.17 16.99 -0.30
N MET A 108 -0.05 16.43 -0.36
CA MET A 108 -1.26 17.10 0.12
C MET A 108 -1.17 17.43 1.61
N LEU A 109 -0.71 16.48 2.45
CA LEU A 109 -0.49 16.69 3.88
C LEU A 109 0.51 17.81 4.14
N MET A 110 1.64 17.86 3.40
CA MET A 110 2.64 18.92 3.53
C MET A 110 2.10 20.29 3.13
N GLY A 111 1.32 20.36 2.04
CA GLY A 111 0.66 21.59 1.61
C GLY A 111 -0.34 22.12 2.64
N ALA A 112 -1.17 21.24 3.19
CA ALA A 112 -2.14 21.60 4.23
C ALA A 112 -1.42 22.03 5.53
N LEU A 113 -0.34 21.34 5.93
CA LEU A 113 0.49 21.72 7.07
C LEU A 113 1.06 23.14 6.90
N ALA A 114 1.68 23.42 5.75
CA ALA A 114 2.24 24.74 5.48
C ALA A 114 1.18 25.84 5.59
N HIS A 115 -0.04 25.55 5.12
CA HIS A 115 -1.17 26.50 5.24
C HIS A 115 -1.60 26.70 6.69
N GLU A 116 -1.77 25.62 7.47
CA GLU A 116 -2.19 25.70 8.86
C GLU A 116 -1.10 26.27 9.79
N MET A 117 0.19 26.15 9.45
CA MET A 117 1.28 26.83 10.15
C MET A 117 1.39 28.33 9.81
N LYS A 118 1.09 28.72 8.57
CA LYS A 118 1.19 30.12 8.13
C LYS A 118 0.25 31.05 8.91
N THR A 119 -0.96 30.59 9.20
CA THR A 119 -1.99 31.40 9.88
C THR A 119 -1.56 31.83 11.29
N PRO A 120 -1.21 30.90 12.23
CA PRO A 120 -0.76 31.28 13.56
C PRO A 120 0.56 32.08 13.54
N LEU A 121 1.47 31.74 12.61
CA LEU A 121 2.73 32.50 12.48
C LEU A 121 2.48 33.94 12.05
N THR A 122 1.57 34.17 11.12
CA THR A 122 1.18 35.52 10.69
C THR A 122 0.54 36.32 11.85
N SER A 123 -0.27 35.63 12.69
CA SER A 123 -0.87 36.22 13.87
C SER A 123 0.20 36.63 14.92
N ILE A 124 1.14 35.73 15.22
CA ILE A 124 2.27 36.03 16.13
C ILE A 124 3.08 37.23 15.66
N ILE A 125 3.43 37.28 14.37
CA ILE A 125 4.19 38.38 13.77
C ILE A 125 3.39 39.68 13.89
N GLY A 126 2.10 39.64 13.53
CA GLY A 126 1.23 40.84 13.56
C GLY A 126 1.08 41.45 14.98
N TYR A 127 0.84 40.59 16.00
CA TYR A 127 0.78 41.06 17.39
C TYR A 127 2.14 41.55 17.90
N SER A 128 3.24 40.90 17.51
CA SER A 128 4.59 41.31 17.85
C SER A 128 4.92 42.67 17.24
N ASP A 129 4.55 42.93 15.99
CA ASP A 129 4.75 44.21 15.32
C ASP A 129 3.86 45.31 15.94
N THR A 130 2.64 45.00 16.35
CA THR A 130 1.75 45.89 17.07
C THR A 130 2.35 46.30 18.40
N LEU A 131 2.88 45.35 19.18
CA LEU A 131 3.57 45.63 20.45
C LEU A 131 4.80 46.54 20.28
N ARG A 132 5.49 46.45 19.15
CA ARG A 132 6.72 47.22 18.87
C ARG A 132 6.44 48.66 18.37
N HIS A 133 5.37 48.84 17.59
CA HIS A 133 5.18 50.06 16.82
C HIS A 133 3.97 50.90 17.27
N VAL A 134 3.06 50.32 18.07
CA VAL A 134 1.84 51.00 18.53
C VAL A 134 1.93 51.26 20.04
N LYS A 135 1.56 52.48 20.48
CA LYS A 135 1.40 52.75 21.91
C LYS A 135 0.12 52.10 22.41
N LEU A 136 0.28 51.03 23.17
CA LEU A 136 -0.80 50.25 23.78
C LEU A 136 -0.88 50.55 25.28
N ASN A 137 -2.07 50.46 25.86
CA ASN A 137 -2.25 50.39 27.30
C ASN A 137 -1.86 49.00 27.81
N ASP A 138 -1.76 48.83 29.13
CA ASP A 138 -1.24 47.57 29.72
C ASP A 138 -2.20 46.40 29.44
N GLU A 139 -3.50 46.57 29.49
CA GLU A 139 -4.51 45.59 29.15
C GLU A 139 -4.40 45.10 27.69
N GLN A 140 -4.16 46.02 26.75
CA GLN A 140 -3.95 45.70 25.34
C GLN A 140 -2.62 44.93 25.10
N LYS A 141 -1.56 45.27 25.86
CA LYS A 141 -0.29 44.53 25.82
C LYS A 141 -0.47 43.11 26.32
N ASP A 142 -1.14 42.91 27.46
CA ASP A 142 -1.41 41.60 28.02
C ASP A 142 -2.24 40.74 27.07
N CYS A 143 -3.27 41.30 26.49
CA CYS A 143 -4.08 40.64 25.45
C CYS A 143 -3.24 40.20 24.24
N ALA A 144 -2.35 41.06 23.74
CA ALA A 144 -1.47 40.73 22.61
C ALA A 144 -0.46 39.62 22.96
N LEU A 145 0.13 39.66 24.18
CA LEU A 145 1.03 38.62 24.67
C LEU A 145 0.31 37.29 24.85
N GLU A 146 -0.92 37.31 25.36
CA GLU A 146 -1.75 36.10 25.49
C GLU A 146 -2.04 35.49 24.13
N HIS A 147 -2.38 36.29 23.11
CA HIS A 147 -2.55 35.81 21.74
C HIS A 147 -1.29 35.17 21.18
N ILE A 148 -0.11 35.79 21.34
CA ILE A 148 1.17 35.24 20.90
C ILE A 148 1.43 33.89 21.58
N SER A 149 1.24 33.84 22.90
CA SER A 149 1.45 32.59 23.67
C SER A 149 0.51 31.48 23.23
N ARG A 150 -0.77 31.77 23.00
CA ARG A 150 -1.78 30.81 22.54
C ARG A 150 -1.45 30.27 21.16
N GLU A 151 -1.11 31.13 20.20
CA GLU A 151 -0.75 30.71 18.85
C GLU A 151 0.58 29.92 18.80
N GLY A 152 1.54 30.29 19.69
CA GLY A 152 2.79 29.53 19.89
C GLY A 152 2.53 28.10 20.37
N LYS A 153 1.70 27.93 21.41
CA LYS A 153 1.30 26.61 21.92
C LYS A 153 0.53 25.79 20.86
N ARG A 154 -0.28 26.47 20.04
CA ARG A 154 -0.98 25.81 18.92
C ARG A 154 0.00 25.27 17.87
N LEU A 155 1.03 26.06 17.50
CA LEU A 155 2.09 25.60 16.58
C LEU A 155 2.87 24.42 17.13
N GLU A 156 3.19 24.43 18.41
CA GLU A 156 3.88 23.33 19.11
C GLU A 156 3.05 22.04 19.02
N LYS A 157 1.75 22.08 19.39
CA LYS A 157 0.84 20.92 19.28
C LYS A 157 0.72 20.43 17.84
N LEU A 158 0.60 21.34 16.86
CA LEU A 158 0.53 20.97 15.44
C LEU A 158 1.79 20.25 14.97
N SER A 159 2.97 20.83 15.30
CA SER A 159 4.27 20.24 14.96
C SER A 159 4.46 18.86 15.60
N GLY A 160 4.11 18.70 16.87
CA GLY A 160 4.19 17.41 17.59
C GLY A 160 3.33 16.32 16.94
N LYS A 161 2.05 16.63 16.63
CA LYS A 161 1.15 15.69 15.95
C LYS A 161 1.66 15.30 14.55
N MET A 162 2.25 16.25 13.83
CA MET A 162 2.81 15.99 12.50
C MET A 162 4.06 15.10 12.55
N LEU A 163 4.98 15.37 13.50
CA LEU A 163 6.15 14.53 13.70
C LEU A 163 5.76 13.11 14.09
N GLN A 164 4.76 12.94 14.95
CA GLN A 164 4.21 11.65 15.31
C GLN A 164 3.62 10.92 14.10
N MET A 165 2.86 11.64 13.27
CA MET A 165 2.26 11.09 12.04
C MET A 165 3.32 10.65 11.03
N LEU A 166 4.41 11.42 10.86
CA LEU A 166 5.54 11.07 10.01
C LEU A 166 6.34 9.88 10.57
N GLY A 167 6.58 9.84 11.88
CA GLY A 167 7.27 8.73 12.55
C GLY A 167 6.57 7.39 12.42
N LEU A 168 5.23 7.39 12.40
CA LEU A 168 4.44 6.17 12.19
C LEU A 168 4.57 5.56 10.78
N HIS A 169 5.09 6.29 9.80
CA HIS A 169 5.42 5.77 8.46
C HIS A 169 6.77 5.04 8.42
N GLN A 170 7.63 5.26 9.42
CA GLN A 170 8.95 4.62 9.56
C GLN A 170 8.87 3.59 10.69
N ASN A 171 8.31 2.44 10.45
CA ASN A 171 8.00 1.37 11.42
C ASN A 171 9.16 0.90 12.35
N ASP A 172 10.36 1.47 12.24
CA ASP A 172 11.57 0.97 12.88
C ASP A 172 11.70 1.27 14.38
N SER A 173 10.79 2.06 14.98
CA SER A 173 10.88 2.47 16.39
C SER A 173 9.70 2.04 17.29
N ILE A 174 8.73 1.31 16.76
CA ILE A 174 7.49 0.94 17.48
C ILE A 174 7.77 -0.24 18.41
N LYS A 175 7.58 -0.03 19.72
CA LYS A 175 7.81 -1.03 20.75
C LYS A 175 6.51 -1.69 21.19
N MET A 176 6.21 -2.84 20.60
CA MET A 176 5.01 -3.62 20.94
C MET A 176 5.24 -4.48 22.18
N GLU A 177 4.84 -3.99 23.35
CA GLU A 177 4.94 -4.69 24.63
C GLU A 177 3.53 -4.97 25.21
N SER A 178 3.43 -5.89 26.17
CA SER A 178 2.15 -6.26 26.78
C SER A 178 1.86 -5.38 27.97
N HIS A 179 0.88 -4.49 27.87
CA HIS A 179 0.48 -3.55 28.91
C HIS A 179 -0.96 -3.79 29.37
N ALA A 180 -1.27 -3.53 30.65
CA ALA A 180 -2.60 -3.59 31.20
C ALA A 180 -3.40 -2.35 30.78
N ILE A 181 -4.52 -2.56 30.07
CA ILE A 181 -5.31 -1.46 29.52
C ILE A 181 -5.94 -0.58 30.62
N GLY A 182 -6.31 -1.17 31.75
CA GLY A 182 -6.93 -0.45 32.85
C GLY A 182 -6.00 0.60 33.48
N GLU A 183 -4.71 0.33 33.53
CA GLU A 183 -3.72 1.29 34.03
C GLU A 183 -3.58 2.48 33.09
N LEU A 184 -3.51 2.23 31.79
CA LEU A 184 -3.44 3.28 30.79
C LEU A 184 -4.68 4.19 30.79
N LEU A 185 -5.89 3.61 30.91
CA LEU A 185 -7.12 4.41 31.03
C LEU A 185 -7.15 5.30 32.26
N LYS A 186 -6.67 4.80 33.41
CA LYS A 186 -6.55 5.60 34.65
C LYS A 186 -5.56 6.74 34.47
N GLN A 187 -4.43 6.47 33.85
CA GLN A 187 -3.36 7.45 33.59
C GLN A 187 -3.91 8.59 32.73
N VAL A 188 -4.58 8.28 31.61
CA VAL A 188 -5.20 9.28 30.74
C VAL A 188 -6.32 10.03 31.45
N ALA A 189 -7.17 9.33 32.21
CA ALA A 189 -8.24 10.00 32.97
C ALA A 189 -7.68 10.98 34.01
N GLN A 190 -6.57 10.65 34.64
CA GLN A 190 -5.88 11.54 35.59
C GLN A 190 -5.25 12.74 34.87
N LEU A 191 -4.65 12.54 33.71
CA LEU A 191 -4.06 13.59 32.89
C LEU A 191 -5.12 14.62 32.45
N GLU A 192 -6.31 14.14 32.03
CA GLU A 192 -7.40 14.97 31.51
C GLU A 192 -8.37 15.49 32.61
N ALA A 193 -8.20 15.08 33.88
CA ALA A 193 -9.11 15.40 34.97
C ALA A 193 -9.25 16.91 35.23
N GLU A 194 -8.15 17.66 35.17
CA GLU A 194 -8.14 19.10 35.39
C GLU A 194 -8.92 19.83 34.29
N GLN A 195 -8.69 19.47 33.03
CA GLN A 195 -9.38 20.05 31.89
C GLN A 195 -10.87 19.72 31.89
N ALA A 196 -11.24 18.50 32.24
CA ALA A 196 -12.64 18.07 32.41
C ALA A 196 -13.32 18.87 33.53
N ALA A 197 -12.66 19.03 34.68
CA ALA A 197 -13.18 19.80 35.81
C ALA A 197 -13.38 21.29 35.46
N GLN A 198 -12.43 21.92 34.77
CA GLN A 198 -12.54 23.31 34.32
C GLN A 198 -13.75 23.53 33.39
N LYS A 199 -14.06 22.50 32.55
CA LYS A 199 -15.23 22.52 31.65
C LYS A 199 -16.52 22.00 32.33
N GLN A 200 -16.49 21.62 33.60
CA GLN A 200 -17.61 21.02 34.32
C GLN A 200 -18.15 19.72 33.68
N ILE A 201 -17.26 18.90 33.13
CA ILE A 201 -17.57 17.63 32.47
C ILE A 201 -17.16 16.47 33.41
N GLN A 202 -18.01 15.46 33.52
CA GLN A 202 -17.70 14.26 34.29
C GLN A 202 -16.88 13.28 33.43
N LEU A 203 -15.65 12.99 33.84
CA LEU A 203 -14.78 11.99 33.18
C LEU A 203 -14.78 10.71 34.02
N GLN A 204 -15.19 9.58 33.44
CA GLN A 204 -15.30 8.28 34.09
C GLN A 204 -14.51 7.21 33.34
N THR A 205 -14.08 6.16 34.08
CA THR A 205 -13.41 4.99 33.48
C THR A 205 -14.16 3.72 33.85
N GLU A 206 -14.43 2.86 32.88
CA GLU A 206 -15.04 1.55 33.03
C GLU A 206 -14.20 0.52 32.27
N TYR A 207 -13.63 -0.48 32.93
CA TYR A 207 -12.80 -1.44 32.21
C TYR A 207 -12.84 -2.85 32.81
N GLU A 208 -12.71 -3.83 31.93
CA GLU A 208 -12.34 -5.20 32.26
C GLU A 208 -10.81 -5.33 32.25
N ASP A 209 -10.27 -6.13 33.17
CA ASP A 209 -8.83 -6.37 33.20
C ASP A 209 -8.38 -7.29 32.05
N PHE A 210 -7.63 -6.74 31.14
CA PHE A 210 -6.91 -7.48 30.11
C PHE A 210 -5.68 -6.71 29.65
N SER A 211 -4.70 -7.46 29.13
CA SER A 211 -3.52 -6.85 28.51
C SER A 211 -3.67 -6.75 27.00
N LEU A 212 -3.09 -5.70 26.43
CA LEU A 212 -2.91 -5.51 24.99
C LEU A 212 -1.42 -5.48 24.66
N LYS A 213 -1.06 -6.07 23.53
CA LYS A 213 0.27 -5.89 22.95
C LYS A 213 0.25 -4.58 22.18
N MET A 214 0.90 -3.56 22.71
CA MET A 214 0.84 -2.20 22.17
C MET A 214 2.12 -1.43 22.48
N ASP A 215 2.33 -0.36 21.74
CA ASP A 215 3.23 0.73 22.10
C ASP A 215 2.46 1.67 23.02
N GLU A 216 2.91 1.78 24.28
CA GLU A 216 2.18 2.49 25.35
C GLU A 216 2.06 3.98 25.04
N GLU A 217 3.15 4.64 24.56
CA GLU A 217 3.15 6.07 24.25
C GLU A 217 2.20 6.41 23.09
N LEU A 218 2.19 5.57 22.06
CA LEU A 218 1.26 5.74 20.95
C LEU A 218 -0.20 5.51 21.36
N MET A 219 -0.44 4.51 22.19
CA MET A 219 -1.81 4.21 22.65
C MET A 219 -2.32 5.30 23.61
N GLU A 220 -1.46 5.81 24.50
CA GLU A 220 -1.77 6.98 25.31
C GLU A 220 -2.14 8.18 24.43
N SER A 221 -1.31 8.49 23.44
CA SER A 221 -1.57 9.58 22.48
C SER A 221 -2.93 9.40 21.77
N LEU A 222 -3.29 8.16 21.39
CA LEU A 222 -4.58 7.86 20.78
C LEU A 222 -5.73 8.19 21.74
N ILE A 223 -5.67 7.70 22.99
CA ILE A 223 -6.74 7.89 23.97
C ILE A 223 -6.87 9.37 24.33
N VAL A 224 -5.77 10.08 24.54
CA VAL A 224 -5.73 11.53 24.78
C VAL A 224 -6.38 12.30 23.62
N ASN A 225 -6.03 11.98 22.36
CA ASN A 225 -6.66 12.66 21.21
C ASN A 225 -8.17 12.40 21.11
N LEU A 226 -8.64 11.18 21.44
CA LEU A 226 -10.07 10.88 21.46
C LEU A 226 -10.77 11.60 22.63
N THR A 227 -10.15 11.66 23.80
CA THR A 227 -10.67 12.36 24.98
C THR A 227 -10.71 13.87 24.77
N ASP A 228 -9.68 14.46 24.20
CA ASP A 228 -9.65 15.88 23.77
C ASP A 228 -10.82 16.22 22.83
N ASN A 229 -11.07 15.37 21.83
CA ASN A 229 -12.20 15.56 20.92
C ASN A 229 -13.56 15.48 21.64
N ALA A 230 -13.71 14.56 22.57
CA ALA A 230 -14.92 14.44 23.40
C ALA A 230 -15.10 15.66 24.32
N LEU A 231 -14.03 16.17 24.96
CA LEU A 231 -14.04 17.38 25.78
C LEU A 231 -14.40 18.64 24.99
N HIS A 232 -14.07 18.70 23.70
CA HIS A 232 -14.47 19.79 22.81
C HIS A 232 -15.91 19.69 22.29
N ALA A 233 -16.45 18.46 22.24
CA ALA A 233 -17.81 18.22 21.77
C ALA A 233 -18.86 18.30 22.89
N THR A 234 -18.47 18.11 24.14
CA THR A 234 -19.36 17.99 25.32
C THR A 234 -19.59 19.37 25.95
N GLU A 235 -20.84 19.66 26.25
CA GLU A 235 -21.24 20.89 26.96
C GLU A 235 -21.07 20.73 28.49
N PRO A 236 -20.97 21.84 29.26
CA PRO A 236 -20.90 21.80 30.71
C PRO A 236 -22.05 20.98 31.32
N GLY A 237 -21.77 20.13 32.31
CA GLY A 237 -22.69 19.19 32.89
C GLY A 237 -22.82 17.84 32.17
N GLY A 238 -22.13 17.69 31.03
CA GLY A 238 -22.08 16.43 30.31
C GLY A 238 -21.09 15.43 30.90
N TYR A 239 -20.93 14.28 30.21
CA TYR A 239 -20.05 13.23 30.66
C TYR A 239 -19.27 12.60 29.52
N ILE A 240 -18.08 12.05 29.85
CA ILE A 240 -17.23 11.27 28.97
C ILE A 240 -16.86 9.98 29.70
N ILE A 241 -16.95 8.84 29.02
CA ILE A 241 -16.60 7.55 29.59
C ILE A 241 -15.51 6.89 28.73
N LEU A 242 -14.38 6.57 29.36
CA LEU A 242 -13.33 5.76 28.77
C LEU A 242 -13.59 4.30 29.13
N LYS A 243 -13.81 3.45 28.13
CA LYS A 243 -14.14 2.04 28.35
C LYS A 243 -13.13 1.10 27.73
N ALA A 244 -12.88 -0.02 28.39
CA ALA A 244 -12.18 -1.16 27.80
C ALA A 244 -12.91 -2.45 28.17
N TYR A 245 -13.31 -3.22 27.17
CA TYR A 245 -14.10 -4.43 27.37
C TYR A 245 -13.85 -5.46 26.27
N LYS A 246 -14.37 -6.68 26.48
CA LYS A 246 -14.34 -7.76 25.49
C LYS A 246 -15.74 -8.00 24.96
N GLU A 247 -15.88 -7.96 23.64
CA GLU A 247 -17.14 -8.26 22.96
C GLU A 247 -16.89 -9.22 21.80
N SER A 248 -17.62 -10.33 21.75
CA SER A 248 -17.51 -11.34 20.68
C SER A 248 -16.08 -11.83 20.43
N GLY A 249 -15.26 -11.90 21.48
CA GLY A 249 -13.87 -12.33 21.43
C GLY A 249 -12.88 -11.28 20.91
N LYS A 250 -13.33 -10.06 20.68
CA LYS A 250 -12.50 -8.90 20.34
C LYS A 250 -12.25 -8.07 21.59
N LYS A 251 -11.09 -7.43 21.67
CA LYS A 251 -10.79 -6.44 22.69
C LYS A 251 -11.15 -5.07 22.12
N ILE A 252 -11.88 -4.27 22.87
CA ILE A 252 -12.39 -2.97 22.44
C ILE A 252 -11.99 -1.92 23.47
N LEU A 253 -11.44 -0.82 22.95
CA LEU A 253 -11.25 0.42 23.67
C LEU A 253 -12.26 1.42 23.10
N GLU A 254 -13.04 2.07 23.96
CA GLU A 254 -14.11 3.00 23.58
C GLU A 254 -13.99 4.30 24.35
N VAL A 255 -14.10 5.42 23.64
CA VAL A 255 -14.34 6.74 24.23
C VAL A 255 -15.73 7.18 23.82
N ALA A 256 -16.60 7.40 24.80
CA ALA A 256 -17.99 7.78 24.59
C ALA A 256 -18.29 9.09 25.28
N ASP A 257 -18.94 10.02 24.58
CA ASP A 257 -19.42 11.31 25.07
C ASP A 257 -20.92 11.48 24.82
N ASN A 258 -21.55 12.36 25.58
CA ASN A 258 -22.91 12.83 25.35
C ASN A 258 -22.96 14.25 24.75
N GLY A 259 -21.95 14.62 23.98
CA GLY A 259 -21.83 15.92 23.37
C GLY A 259 -22.76 16.15 22.17
N ARG A 260 -22.43 17.16 21.37
CA ARG A 260 -23.25 17.60 20.23
C ARG A 260 -23.42 16.57 19.11
N GLY A 261 -22.57 15.55 19.06
CA GLY A 261 -22.54 14.56 17.97
C GLY A 261 -22.00 15.14 16.65
N ILE A 262 -21.99 14.28 15.61
CA ILE A 262 -21.45 14.54 14.28
C ILE A 262 -22.56 14.29 13.25
N PRO A 263 -22.75 15.22 12.26
CA PRO A 263 -23.68 15.01 11.16
C PRO A 263 -23.30 13.78 10.33
N GLN A 264 -24.30 13.01 9.90
CA GLN A 264 -24.07 11.77 9.14
C GLN A 264 -23.34 12.01 7.81
N GLU A 265 -23.55 13.14 7.17
CA GLU A 265 -22.89 13.58 5.94
C GLU A 265 -21.39 13.84 6.10
N GLU A 266 -20.95 14.11 7.33
CA GLU A 266 -19.55 14.40 7.67
C GLU A 266 -18.76 13.13 8.06
N MET A 267 -19.45 12.05 8.44
CA MET A 267 -18.85 10.82 8.97
C MET A 267 -17.78 10.22 8.04
N GLY A 268 -17.94 10.35 6.72
CA GLY A 268 -16.97 9.85 5.75
C GLY A 268 -15.66 10.64 5.67
N LYS A 269 -15.63 11.87 6.22
CA LYS A 269 -14.50 12.79 6.07
C LYS A 269 -13.78 13.12 7.37
N ILE A 270 -14.42 12.90 8.53
CA ILE A 270 -13.85 13.28 9.84
C ILE A 270 -12.52 12.62 10.18
N THR A 271 -12.18 11.52 9.51
CA THR A 271 -10.89 10.83 9.66
C THR A 271 -9.82 11.33 8.69
N GLU A 272 -10.19 12.21 7.76
CA GLU A 272 -9.21 12.83 6.86
C GLU A 272 -8.37 13.88 7.62
N ALA A 273 -7.09 13.94 7.32
CA ALA A 273 -6.21 14.91 7.95
C ALA A 273 -6.60 16.34 7.56
N PHE A 274 -6.56 17.27 8.54
CA PHE A 274 -6.95 18.67 8.43
C PHE A 274 -8.45 18.90 8.17
N TYR A 275 -9.27 17.85 8.22
CA TYR A 275 -10.70 17.98 8.11
C TYR A 275 -11.32 18.44 9.45
N MET A 276 -12.21 19.41 9.38
CA MET A 276 -12.93 19.96 10.53
C MET A 276 -14.38 20.27 10.12
N VAL A 277 -15.35 19.76 10.88
CA VAL A 277 -16.79 20.00 10.68
C VAL A 277 -17.11 21.50 10.84
N ASP A 278 -16.53 22.14 11.85
CA ASP A 278 -16.63 23.59 12.09
C ASP A 278 -15.22 24.19 12.23
N LYS A 279 -14.75 24.82 11.15
CA LYS A 279 -13.41 25.43 11.10
C LYS A 279 -13.24 26.62 12.04
N SER A 280 -14.31 27.37 12.31
CA SER A 280 -14.26 28.61 13.10
C SER A 280 -14.08 28.29 14.58
N ARG A 281 -14.91 27.40 15.11
CA ARG A 281 -14.88 26.96 16.50
C ARG A 281 -13.64 26.13 16.81
N SER A 282 -13.32 25.17 15.95
CA SER A 282 -12.15 24.30 16.13
C SER A 282 -10.83 25.08 16.15
N ARG A 283 -10.72 26.17 15.39
CA ARG A 283 -9.54 27.06 15.42
C ARG A 283 -9.42 27.83 16.74
N GLN A 284 -10.53 28.31 17.31
CA GLN A 284 -10.53 28.96 18.62
C GLN A 284 -10.10 28.02 19.75
N GLU A 285 -10.46 26.75 19.63
CA GLU A 285 -10.15 25.69 20.60
C GLU A 285 -8.76 25.02 20.32
N GLY A 286 -8.00 25.50 19.34
CA GLY A 286 -6.64 25.02 19.03
C GLY A 286 -6.58 23.75 18.20
N GLY A 287 -7.71 23.28 17.67
CA GLY A 287 -7.77 22.11 16.81
C GLY A 287 -7.16 22.34 15.43
N ALA A 288 -6.38 21.37 14.93
CA ALA A 288 -5.77 21.39 13.59
C ALA A 288 -6.36 20.34 12.64
N GLY A 289 -7.39 19.59 13.07
CA GLY A 289 -7.96 18.51 12.26
C GLY A 289 -7.05 17.30 12.05
N LEU A 290 -6.01 17.15 12.87
CA LEU A 290 -5.06 16.02 12.79
C LEU A 290 -5.34 14.91 13.80
N GLY A 291 -6.07 15.18 14.88
CA GLY A 291 -6.24 14.25 15.99
C GLY A 291 -6.85 12.91 15.57
N LEU A 292 -7.97 12.94 14.86
CA LEU A 292 -8.67 11.71 14.47
C LEU A 292 -7.92 10.94 13.36
N ALA A 293 -7.28 11.66 12.43
CA ALA A 293 -6.41 11.04 11.43
C ALA A 293 -5.21 10.33 12.06
N LEU A 294 -4.61 10.93 13.10
CA LEU A 294 -3.55 10.31 13.90
C LEU A 294 -4.06 9.07 14.65
N CYS A 295 -5.26 9.12 15.24
CA CYS A 295 -5.88 7.96 15.89
C CYS A 295 -6.10 6.79 14.92
N VAL A 296 -6.55 7.05 13.69
CA VAL A 296 -6.66 6.01 12.65
C VAL A 296 -5.31 5.37 12.38
N LYS A 297 -4.26 6.20 12.23
CA LYS A 297 -2.92 5.70 11.92
C LYS A 297 -2.32 4.88 13.05
N ILE A 298 -2.49 5.33 14.29
CA ILE A 298 -2.06 4.57 15.48
C ILE A 298 -2.81 3.24 15.56
N ALA A 299 -4.13 3.24 15.35
CA ALA A 299 -4.92 2.01 15.35
C ALA A 299 -4.44 1.01 14.27
N GLU A 300 -4.18 1.48 13.03
CA GLU A 300 -3.64 0.66 11.94
C GLU A 300 -2.32 -0.01 12.31
N VAL A 301 -1.39 0.73 12.90
CA VAL A 301 -0.08 0.22 13.33
C VAL A 301 -0.23 -0.88 14.40
N HIS A 302 -1.24 -0.77 15.26
CA HIS A 302 -1.58 -1.79 16.26
C HIS A 302 -2.45 -2.94 15.74
N GLY A 303 -2.69 -2.99 14.41
CA GLY A 303 -3.56 -4.01 13.81
C GLY A 303 -5.03 -3.90 14.24
N ALA A 304 -5.42 -2.73 14.73
CA ALA A 304 -6.78 -2.39 15.12
C ALA A 304 -7.47 -1.53 14.06
N ARG A 305 -8.77 -1.36 14.20
CA ARG A 305 -9.56 -0.46 13.36
C ARG A 305 -10.36 0.50 14.21
N LEU A 306 -10.55 1.70 13.70
CA LEU A 306 -11.43 2.70 14.31
C LEU A 306 -12.85 2.54 13.77
N ASP A 307 -13.82 2.53 14.68
CA ASP A 307 -15.26 2.51 14.38
C ASP A 307 -15.93 3.66 15.13
N ILE A 308 -16.67 4.50 14.42
CA ILE A 308 -17.24 5.72 14.96
C ILE A 308 -18.75 5.68 14.77
N VAL A 309 -19.48 5.84 15.88
CA VAL A 309 -20.94 5.93 15.88
C VAL A 309 -21.32 7.26 16.52
N SER A 310 -22.04 8.09 15.79
CA SER A 310 -22.43 9.41 16.26
C SER A 310 -23.81 9.80 15.78
N GLN A 311 -24.52 10.56 16.62
CA GLN A 311 -25.81 11.13 16.28
C GLN A 311 -25.88 12.54 16.86
N ILE A 312 -26.36 13.51 16.07
CA ILE A 312 -26.52 14.89 16.48
C ILE A 312 -27.40 14.95 17.77
N GLY A 313 -26.90 15.62 18.80
CA GLY A 313 -27.57 15.81 20.09
C GLY A 313 -27.56 14.58 21.01
N ALA A 314 -27.00 13.45 20.58
CA ALA A 314 -26.90 12.23 21.40
C ALA A 314 -25.47 11.86 21.79
N GLY A 315 -24.46 12.53 21.17
CA GLY A 315 -23.03 12.30 21.43
C GLY A 315 -22.34 11.42 20.40
N THR A 316 -21.13 11.02 20.73
CA THR A 316 -20.26 10.21 19.87
C THR A 316 -19.64 9.07 20.65
N LYS A 317 -19.50 7.91 20.01
CA LYS A 317 -18.74 6.75 20.49
C LYS A 317 -17.67 6.41 19.47
N VAL A 318 -16.43 6.46 19.88
CA VAL A 318 -15.29 6.04 19.07
C VAL A 318 -14.72 4.77 19.66
N ARG A 319 -14.73 3.69 18.87
CA ARG A 319 -14.24 2.37 19.26
C ARG A 319 -12.98 2.00 18.51
N VAL A 320 -11.95 1.60 19.22
CA VAL A 320 -10.74 0.97 18.68
C VAL A 320 -10.89 -0.53 18.86
N ILE A 321 -11.06 -1.25 17.77
CA ILE A 321 -11.38 -2.68 17.77
C ILE A 321 -10.15 -3.46 17.37
N PHE A 322 -9.64 -4.27 18.29
CA PHE A 322 -8.51 -5.17 18.07
C PHE A 322 -9.06 -6.53 17.62
N ASP A 323 -8.82 -6.88 16.36
CA ASP A 323 -9.22 -8.17 15.80
C ASP A 323 -8.33 -9.29 16.37
N LYS A 324 -8.92 -10.47 16.59
CA LYS A 324 -8.30 -11.67 17.17
C LYS A 324 -7.26 -12.31 16.20
N LYS A 325 -6.25 -11.55 15.78
CA LYS A 325 -5.07 -12.07 15.08
C LYS A 325 -3.84 -11.87 15.95
N ASP A 326 -3.85 -12.45 17.17
CA ASP A 326 -2.60 -12.88 17.79
C ASP A 326 -2.07 -14.07 16.95
N LYS A 327 -1.52 -13.78 15.78
CA LYS A 327 -0.52 -14.66 15.24
C LYS A 327 0.70 -14.46 16.13
N GLU A 328 0.87 -15.39 17.05
CA GLU A 328 2.19 -15.70 17.59
C GLU A 328 3.15 -15.80 16.40
N LEU A 329 3.89 -14.72 16.18
CA LEU A 329 5.09 -14.76 15.35
C LEU A 329 6.13 -15.41 16.24
N THR A 330 6.18 -16.77 16.18
CA THR A 330 7.34 -17.57 16.56
C THR A 330 8.50 -17.22 15.66
#